data_c5dd40d90cb55a02f1b713eb2cdcc7ea
#
_entry.id   c5dd40d90cb55a02f1b713eb2cdcc7ea
#
_cell.length_a   1.000
_cell.length_b   1.000
_cell.length_c   1.000
_cell.angle_alpha   90.00
_cell.angle_beta   90.00
_cell.angle_gamma   90.00
#
_symmetry.space_group_name_H-M   'P 1'
#
loop_
_entity.id
_entity.type
_entity.pdbx_description
1 polymer ?
#
loop_
_entity_poly.entity_id
_entity_poly.type
_entity_poly.pdbx_seq_one_letter_code
_entity_poly.pdbx_strand_id
1 'polypeptide(L)'
;MTGSTPPILPEHPGLNRLLVFLVHLFTASGTFFSLLALVAAIEKHWPQMFGWLAVALFVDGIDGVLARKLRAAETLPRFSGDILDLVVDYLGYVLVPALAIATGAILPPSLEMPAAAAILISSAIYFADRQMKTENWYFRGFPAVWNLVAFYLFLLRPDPRVALAIVVAFVALTFLPVLFIHPLRVKRLRPLNITLASIWSALAILTLVRDFSPPAYVTAILSLIGVYFLLAGLLRPKTSAPA
;
A
#
# COMPACT_ATOMS: atom_id res chain seq x y z
N MET A 1 -0.06 -38.42 -8.66
CA MET A 1 -0.78 -38.40 -7.39
C MET A 1 -0.52 -37.06 -6.71
N THR A 2 -1.41 -36.11 -6.93
CA THR A 2 -1.31 -34.76 -6.36
C THR A 2 -1.91 -34.80 -4.97
N GLY A 3 -1.02 -34.79 -3.94
CA GLY A 3 -1.42 -34.70 -2.56
C GLY A 3 -2.08 -33.35 -2.28
N SER A 4 -3.39 -33.30 -2.37
CA SER A 4 -4.18 -32.18 -1.84
C SER A 4 -4.11 -32.24 -0.33
N THR A 5 -3.42 -31.26 0.27
CA THR A 5 -3.47 -31.04 1.72
C THR A 5 -4.95 -30.89 2.12
N PRO A 6 -5.45 -31.68 3.08
CA PRO A 6 -6.85 -31.57 3.49
C PRO A 6 -7.14 -30.18 4.04
N PRO A 7 -8.34 -29.64 3.85
CA PRO A 7 -8.70 -28.31 4.33
C PRO A 7 -8.65 -28.27 5.86
N ILE A 8 -8.05 -27.21 6.41
CA ILE A 8 -7.96 -26.94 7.87
C ILE A 8 -9.34 -26.48 8.43
N LEU A 9 -10.41 -26.66 7.67
CA LEU A 9 -11.74 -26.24 8.08
C LEU A 9 -12.38 -27.31 8.99
N PRO A 10 -12.87 -26.92 10.18
CA PRO A 10 -13.67 -27.81 11.00
C PRO A 10 -14.92 -28.28 10.23
N GLU A 11 -15.41 -29.49 10.52
CA GLU A 11 -16.57 -30.11 9.84
C GLU A 11 -17.91 -29.39 10.07
N HIS A 12 -17.92 -28.24 10.77
CA HIS A 12 -19.13 -27.48 11.12
C HIS A 12 -19.31 -26.26 10.20
N PRO A 13 -20.26 -26.29 9.24
CA PRO A 13 -20.49 -25.19 8.30
C PRO A 13 -20.79 -23.82 8.95
N GLY A 14 -21.47 -23.84 10.11
CA GLY A 14 -21.78 -22.62 10.86
C GLY A 14 -20.55 -21.95 11.45
N LEU A 15 -19.62 -22.73 12.02
CA LEU A 15 -18.37 -22.23 12.58
C LEU A 15 -17.47 -21.66 11.49
N ASN A 16 -17.40 -22.29 10.32
CA ASN A 16 -16.61 -21.79 9.19
C ASN A 16 -17.11 -20.44 8.68
N ARG A 17 -18.42 -20.26 8.57
CA ARG A 17 -19.03 -18.97 8.19
C ARG A 17 -18.72 -17.88 9.22
N LEU A 18 -18.79 -18.20 10.51
CA LEU A 18 -18.42 -17.26 11.57
C LEU A 18 -16.95 -16.84 11.46
N LEU A 19 -16.04 -17.81 11.31
CA LEU A 19 -14.61 -17.53 11.18
C LEU A 19 -14.30 -16.65 9.96
N VAL A 20 -14.93 -16.92 8.80
CA VAL A 20 -14.78 -16.08 7.61
C VAL A 20 -15.35 -14.69 7.83
N PHE A 21 -16.50 -14.57 8.51
CA PHE A 21 -17.05 -13.25 8.84
C PHE A 21 -16.11 -12.46 9.78
N LEU A 22 -15.49 -13.13 10.75
CA LEU A 22 -14.48 -12.50 11.62
C LEU A 22 -13.25 -12.03 10.83
N VAL A 23 -12.83 -12.75 9.77
CA VAL A 23 -11.77 -12.27 8.87
C VAL A 23 -12.22 -11.00 8.14
N HIS A 24 -13.44 -10.95 7.59
CA HIS A 24 -13.96 -9.73 6.98
C HIS A 24 -14.04 -8.56 7.99
N LEU A 25 -14.42 -8.84 9.23
CA LEU A 25 -14.42 -7.82 10.29
C LEU A 25 -13.00 -7.34 10.62
N PHE A 26 -12.03 -8.27 10.60
CA PHE A 26 -10.61 -7.94 10.78
C PHE A 26 -10.10 -7.03 9.63
N THR A 27 -10.37 -7.38 8.35
CA THR A 27 -10.08 -6.50 7.20
C THR A 27 -10.74 -5.13 7.41
N ALA A 28 -12.04 -5.10 7.73
CA ALA A 28 -12.79 -3.86 7.94
C ALA A 28 -12.21 -3.01 9.09
N SER A 29 -11.52 -3.59 10.08
CA SER A 29 -10.86 -2.82 11.13
C SER A 29 -9.77 -1.89 10.61
N GLY A 30 -9.23 -2.14 9.41
CA GLY A 30 -8.33 -1.23 8.71
C GLY A 30 -8.93 0.15 8.47
N THR A 31 -10.27 0.24 8.28
CA THR A 31 -10.97 1.54 8.16
C THR A 31 -10.90 2.35 9.45
N PHE A 32 -10.96 1.68 10.61
CA PHE A 32 -10.83 2.34 11.91
C PHE A 32 -9.41 2.89 12.11
N PHE A 33 -8.37 2.14 11.76
CA PHE A 33 -6.99 2.62 11.83
C PHE A 33 -6.75 3.76 10.83
N SER A 34 -7.37 3.70 9.65
CA SER A 34 -7.34 4.82 8.69
C SER A 34 -8.04 6.06 9.23
N LEU A 35 -9.14 5.92 9.99
CA LEU A 35 -9.79 7.03 10.69
C LEU A 35 -8.87 7.64 11.76
N LEU A 36 -8.19 6.83 12.57
CA LEU A 36 -7.23 7.32 13.56
C LEU A 36 -6.06 8.06 12.89
N ALA A 37 -5.58 7.55 11.74
CA ALA A 37 -4.59 8.23 10.93
C ALA A 37 -5.11 9.57 10.39
N LEU A 38 -6.36 9.62 9.93
CA LEU A 38 -7.00 10.84 9.44
C LEU A 38 -7.09 11.91 10.54
N VAL A 39 -7.52 11.53 11.74
CA VAL A 39 -7.58 12.43 12.90
C VAL A 39 -6.19 12.98 13.22
N ALA A 40 -5.17 12.12 13.30
CA ALA A 40 -3.80 12.54 13.52
C ALA A 40 -3.27 13.47 12.41
N ALA A 41 -3.68 13.26 11.13
CA ALA A 41 -3.35 14.13 10.01
C ALA A 41 -3.99 15.52 10.16
N ILE A 42 -5.26 15.61 10.59
CA ILE A 42 -5.96 16.88 10.85
C ILE A 42 -5.25 17.66 11.97
N GLU A 43 -4.80 16.95 13.01
CA GLU A 43 -4.05 17.51 14.13
C GLU A 43 -2.57 17.79 13.80
N LYS A 44 -2.12 17.43 12.58
CA LYS A 44 -0.73 17.55 12.10
C LYS A 44 0.28 16.74 12.94
N HIS A 45 -0.16 15.69 13.60
CA HIS A 45 0.69 14.73 14.31
C HIS A 45 1.20 13.66 13.32
N TRP A 46 2.15 14.05 12.45
CA TRP A 46 2.60 13.22 11.32
C TRP A 46 3.16 11.84 11.72
N PRO A 47 4.03 11.71 12.74
CA PRO A 47 4.50 10.40 13.16
C PRO A 47 3.38 9.47 13.60
N GLN A 48 2.38 10.00 14.32
CA GLN A 48 1.23 9.24 14.76
C GLN A 48 0.34 8.82 13.59
N MET A 49 0.13 9.72 12.62
CA MET A 49 -0.59 9.41 11.38
C MET A 49 0.05 8.23 10.65
N PHE A 50 1.36 8.30 10.38
CA PHE A 50 2.07 7.19 9.71
C PHE A 50 2.11 5.92 10.57
N GLY A 51 2.15 6.05 11.89
CA GLY A 51 2.03 4.93 12.83
C GLY A 51 0.71 4.17 12.66
N TRP A 52 -0.43 4.88 12.58
CA TRP A 52 -1.73 4.27 12.34
C TRP A 52 -1.84 3.68 10.93
N LEU A 53 -1.27 4.34 9.91
CA LEU A 53 -1.19 3.76 8.56
C LEU A 53 -0.35 2.48 8.54
N ALA A 54 0.73 2.39 9.32
CA ALA A 54 1.51 1.16 9.45
C ALA A 54 0.72 0.03 10.11
N VAL A 55 -0.12 0.34 11.11
CA VAL A 55 -1.05 -0.64 11.71
C VAL A 55 -2.08 -1.11 10.68
N ALA A 56 -2.68 -0.19 9.91
CA ALA A 56 -3.62 -0.55 8.84
C ALA A 56 -2.96 -1.46 7.79
N LEU A 57 -1.73 -1.14 7.35
CA LEU A 57 -0.93 -1.96 6.43
C LEU A 57 -0.62 -3.35 7.02
N PHE A 58 -0.39 -3.46 8.32
CA PHE A 58 -0.16 -4.74 8.99
C PHE A 58 -1.42 -5.61 8.98
N VAL A 59 -2.59 -5.01 9.23
CA VAL A 59 -3.89 -5.70 9.14
C VAL A 59 -4.11 -6.24 7.74
N ASP A 60 -3.94 -5.40 6.69
CA ASP A 60 -4.03 -5.75 5.27
C ASP A 60 -3.06 -6.90 4.89
N GLY A 61 -1.82 -6.86 5.39
CA GLY A 61 -0.84 -7.93 5.11
C GLY A 61 -1.25 -9.30 5.64
N ILE A 62 -2.04 -9.35 6.72
CA ILE A 62 -2.46 -10.60 7.38
C ILE A 62 -3.79 -11.11 6.84
N ASP A 63 -4.76 -10.24 6.60
CA ASP A 63 -6.14 -10.62 6.27
C ASP A 63 -6.23 -11.44 4.98
N GLY A 64 -5.50 -11.05 3.93
CA GLY A 64 -5.45 -11.80 2.69
C GLY A 64 -4.86 -13.22 2.86
N VAL A 65 -3.97 -13.44 3.82
CA VAL A 65 -3.46 -14.79 4.16
C VAL A 65 -4.57 -15.59 4.84
N LEU A 66 -5.28 -15.00 5.79
CA LEU A 66 -6.38 -15.64 6.53
C LEU A 66 -7.55 -15.95 5.58
N ALA A 67 -7.95 -14.99 4.73
CA ALA A 67 -9.04 -15.17 3.77
C ALA A 67 -8.79 -16.35 2.82
N ARG A 68 -7.55 -16.47 2.30
CA ARG A 68 -7.18 -17.61 1.43
C ARG A 68 -7.16 -18.94 2.18
N LYS A 69 -6.65 -19.00 3.41
CA LYS A 69 -6.64 -20.22 4.24
C LYS A 69 -8.05 -20.71 4.55
N LEU A 70 -8.99 -19.81 4.78
CA LEU A 70 -10.37 -20.12 5.11
C LEU A 70 -11.28 -20.21 3.88
N ARG A 71 -10.74 -20.08 2.65
CA ARG A 71 -11.53 -20.09 1.41
C ARG A 71 -12.73 -19.13 1.49
N ALA A 72 -12.47 -17.89 1.91
CA ALA A 72 -13.50 -16.93 2.27
C ALA A 72 -14.53 -16.70 1.15
N ALA A 73 -14.09 -16.58 -0.10
CA ALA A 73 -14.96 -16.38 -1.26
C ALA A 73 -15.94 -17.55 -1.48
N GLU A 74 -15.54 -18.79 -1.16
CA GLU A 74 -16.39 -19.97 -1.32
C GLU A 74 -17.31 -20.15 -0.10
N THR A 75 -16.80 -19.85 1.10
CA THR A 75 -17.52 -20.08 2.38
C THR A 75 -18.60 -19.04 2.63
N LEU A 76 -18.37 -17.77 2.25
CA LEU A 76 -19.30 -16.67 2.49
C LEU A 76 -19.39 -15.73 1.26
N PRO A 77 -19.89 -16.23 0.11
CA PRO A 77 -19.87 -15.52 -1.18
C PRO A 77 -20.69 -14.22 -1.22
N ARG A 78 -21.54 -13.99 -0.21
CA ARG A 78 -22.31 -12.74 -0.10
C ARG A 78 -21.42 -11.51 0.10
N PHE A 79 -20.27 -11.67 0.75
CA PHE A 79 -19.34 -10.57 1.03
C PHE A 79 -18.09 -10.73 0.16
N SER A 80 -17.79 -9.71 -0.65
CA SER A 80 -16.57 -9.68 -1.45
C SER A 80 -15.41 -9.16 -0.61
N GLY A 81 -14.46 -10.05 -0.28
CA GLY A 81 -13.21 -9.66 0.38
C GLY A 81 -12.41 -8.67 -0.47
N ASP A 82 -12.38 -8.86 -1.80
CA ASP A 82 -11.62 -7.98 -2.71
C ASP A 82 -12.19 -6.55 -2.73
N ILE A 83 -13.52 -6.38 -2.71
CA ILE A 83 -14.13 -5.04 -2.64
C ILE A 83 -13.86 -4.40 -1.29
N LEU A 84 -13.94 -5.17 -0.19
CA LEU A 84 -13.65 -4.68 1.14
C LEU A 84 -12.19 -4.21 1.26
N ASP A 85 -11.25 -5.00 0.75
CA ASP A 85 -9.83 -4.70 0.63
C ASP A 85 -9.59 -3.37 -0.12
N LEU A 86 -10.19 -3.22 -1.31
CA LEU A 86 -10.08 -1.98 -2.09
C LEU A 86 -10.61 -0.74 -1.35
N VAL A 87 -11.68 -0.87 -0.56
CA VAL A 87 -12.22 0.24 0.25
C VAL A 87 -11.23 0.62 1.35
N VAL A 88 -10.68 -0.36 2.06
CA VAL A 88 -9.69 -0.14 3.14
C VAL A 88 -8.41 0.47 2.57
N ASP A 89 -7.91 -0.08 1.46
CA ASP A 89 -6.73 0.38 0.75
C ASP A 89 -6.87 1.84 0.30
N TYR A 90 -8.03 2.20 -0.29
CA TYR A 90 -8.25 3.56 -0.75
C TYR A 90 -8.21 4.57 0.41
N LEU A 91 -8.74 4.22 1.57
CA LEU A 91 -8.69 5.08 2.75
C LEU A 91 -7.24 5.25 3.25
N GLY A 92 -6.52 4.15 3.46
CA GLY A 92 -5.19 4.15 4.07
C GLY A 92 -4.08 4.55 3.10
N TYR A 93 -4.16 4.13 1.82
CA TYR A 93 -3.09 4.40 0.86
C TYR A 93 -3.29 5.67 0.04
N VAL A 94 -4.52 6.21 -0.03
CA VAL A 94 -4.84 7.34 -0.89
C VAL A 94 -5.40 8.52 -0.11
N LEU A 95 -6.55 8.37 0.56
CA LEU A 95 -7.26 9.49 1.16
C LEU A 95 -6.45 10.19 2.25
N VAL A 96 -5.97 9.44 3.23
CA VAL A 96 -5.19 9.99 4.35
C VAL A 96 -3.88 10.61 3.86
N PRO A 97 -3.07 9.94 3.00
CA PRO A 97 -1.86 10.55 2.43
C PRO A 97 -2.13 11.78 1.57
N ALA A 98 -3.19 11.80 0.77
CA ALA A 98 -3.56 12.97 -0.03
C ALA A 98 -3.85 14.19 0.85
N LEU A 99 -4.60 14.00 1.96
CA LEU A 99 -4.82 15.05 2.94
C LEU A 99 -3.50 15.50 3.57
N ALA A 100 -2.64 14.57 3.97
CA ALA A 100 -1.34 14.88 4.59
C ALA A 100 -0.44 15.70 3.63
N ILE A 101 -0.37 15.31 2.35
CA ILE A 101 0.39 16.05 1.33
C ILE A 101 -0.17 17.45 1.14
N ALA A 102 -1.50 17.62 1.14
CA ALA A 102 -2.14 18.92 0.97
C ALA A 102 -1.97 19.83 2.20
N THR A 103 -2.01 19.27 3.42
CA THR A 103 -2.02 20.08 4.66
C THR A 103 -0.66 20.18 5.35
N GLY A 104 0.32 19.40 4.89
CA GLY A 104 1.65 19.26 5.49
C GLY A 104 2.65 20.37 5.13
N ALA A 105 2.22 21.43 4.44
CA ALA A 105 3.09 22.52 3.94
C ALA A 105 4.26 21.99 3.08
N ILE A 106 3.98 20.97 2.25
CA ILE A 106 4.96 20.33 1.39
C ILE A 106 4.89 20.88 -0.04
N LEU A 107 3.70 21.31 -0.47
CA LEU A 107 3.43 21.77 -1.83
C LEU A 107 3.42 23.32 -1.91
N PRO A 108 3.55 23.88 -3.12
CA PRO A 108 3.39 25.33 -3.30
C PRO A 108 1.98 25.79 -2.88
N PRO A 109 1.84 26.95 -2.25
CA PRO A 109 0.55 27.54 -1.93
C PRO A 109 -0.38 27.57 -3.15
N SER A 110 -1.68 27.36 -2.93
CA SER A 110 -2.74 27.24 -3.93
C SER A 110 -2.72 26.00 -4.84
N LEU A 111 -1.68 25.18 -4.82
CA LEU A 111 -1.62 23.91 -5.57
C LEU A 111 -1.86 22.66 -4.71
N GLU A 112 -2.05 22.82 -3.39
CA GLU A 112 -2.27 21.74 -2.44
C GLU A 112 -3.55 20.95 -2.76
N MET A 113 -4.67 21.66 -2.89
CA MET A 113 -5.97 21.02 -3.17
C MET A 113 -6.08 20.47 -4.59
N PRO A 114 -5.61 21.16 -5.66
CA PRO A 114 -5.50 20.56 -6.98
C PRO A 114 -4.66 19.28 -7.01
N ALA A 115 -3.53 19.24 -6.31
CA ALA A 115 -2.70 18.05 -6.22
C ALA A 115 -3.41 16.91 -5.48
N ALA A 116 -4.05 17.19 -4.34
CA ALA A 116 -4.85 16.20 -3.62
C ALA A 116 -5.99 15.66 -4.49
N ALA A 117 -6.70 16.51 -5.21
CA ALA A 117 -7.74 16.10 -6.15
C ALA A 117 -7.19 15.18 -7.25
N ALA A 118 -6.03 15.50 -7.83
CA ALA A 118 -5.38 14.65 -8.82
C ALA A 118 -4.99 13.28 -8.25
N ILE A 119 -4.45 13.23 -7.02
CA ILE A 119 -4.15 11.99 -6.30
C ILE A 119 -5.43 11.15 -6.13
N LEU A 120 -6.49 11.75 -5.59
CA LEU A 120 -7.73 11.05 -5.29
C LEU A 120 -8.39 10.50 -6.57
N ILE A 121 -8.53 11.34 -7.61
CA ILE A 121 -9.21 10.96 -8.84
C ILE A 121 -8.42 9.89 -9.61
N SER A 122 -7.11 10.08 -9.79
CA SER A 122 -6.27 9.11 -10.50
C SER A 122 -6.26 7.76 -9.81
N SER A 123 -6.18 7.76 -8.48
CA SER A 123 -6.20 6.53 -7.69
C SER A 123 -7.56 5.83 -7.71
N ALA A 124 -8.68 6.57 -7.68
CA ALA A 124 -10.01 6.00 -7.83
C ALA A 124 -10.16 5.28 -9.17
N ILE A 125 -9.69 5.89 -10.26
CA ILE A 125 -9.68 5.26 -11.59
C ILE A 125 -8.77 4.02 -11.59
N TYR A 126 -7.59 4.09 -10.97
CA TYR A 126 -6.68 2.96 -10.86
C TYR A 126 -7.32 1.78 -10.12
N PHE A 127 -7.97 1.99 -8.97
CA PHE A 127 -8.65 0.93 -8.22
C PHE A 127 -9.87 0.36 -8.96
N ALA A 128 -10.45 1.10 -9.90
CA ALA A 128 -11.52 0.62 -10.78
C ALA A 128 -11.00 -0.22 -11.95
N ASP A 129 -9.70 -0.19 -12.25
CA ASP A 129 -9.10 -0.96 -13.35
C ASP A 129 -8.95 -2.44 -12.98
N ARG A 130 -9.74 -3.29 -13.64
CA ARG A 130 -9.66 -4.76 -13.47
C ARG A 130 -8.33 -5.36 -13.93
N GLN A 131 -7.54 -4.62 -14.72
CA GLN A 131 -6.25 -5.07 -15.24
C GLN A 131 -5.05 -4.49 -14.48
N MET A 132 -5.29 -3.82 -13.35
CA MET A 132 -4.24 -3.18 -12.53
C MET A 132 -3.15 -4.16 -12.04
N LYS A 133 -3.46 -5.45 -11.94
CA LYS A 133 -2.54 -6.52 -11.55
C LYS A 133 -2.35 -7.51 -12.69
N THR A 134 -1.09 -7.89 -12.98
CA THR A 134 -0.77 -8.96 -13.92
C THR A 134 -0.86 -10.33 -13.24
N GLU A 135 -0.93 -11.42 -14.01
CA GLU A 135 -0.90 -12.81 -13.51
C GLU A 135 0.34 -13.11 -12.66
N ASN A 136 1.46 -12.44 -12.93
CA ASN A 136 2.73 -12.59 -12.21
C ASN A 136 2.88 -11.62 -11.03
N TRP A 137 1.80 -11.00 -10.57
CA TRP A 137 1.76 -10.09 -9.43
C TRP A 137 2.56 -8.79 -9.61
N TYR A 138 2.71 -8.30 -10.84
CA TYR A 138 3.16 -6.94 -11.10
C TYR A 138 1.94 -6.02 -11.18
N PHE A 139 2.11 -4.80 -10.71
CA PHE A 139 1.14 -3.74 -10.91
C PHE A 139 1.42 -3.03 -12.23
N ARG A 140 0.37 -2.74 -13.01
CA ARG A 140 0.44 -1.90 -14.20
C ARG A 140 0.19 -0.46 -13.80
N GLY A 141 1.13 0.42 -14.08
CA GLY A 141 1.11 1.78 -13.57
C GLY A 141 1.50 1.87 -12.09
N PHE A 142 1.62 3.08 -11.59
CA PHE A 142 1.89 3.32 -10.18
C PHE A 142 0.73 2.79 -9.32
N PRO A 143 0.98 1.92 -8.34
CA PRO A 143 -0.08 1.19 -7.63
C PRO A 143 -0.82 2.01 -6.56
N ALA A 144 -0.85 3.32 -6.70
CA ALA A 144 -1.55 4.26 -5.80
C ALA A 144 -1.14 4.15 -4.31
N VAL A 145 0.10 3.74 -4.03
CA VAL A 145 0.66 3.66 -2.66
C VAL A 145 1.15 5.04 -2.18
N TRP A 146 0.24 5.99 -2.12
CA TRP A 146 0.54 7.38 -1.75
C TRP A 146 1.04 7.53 -0.31
N ASN A 147 0.76 6.58 0.56
CA ASN A 147 1.34 6.50 1.90
C ASN A 147 2.88 6.43 1.87
N LEU A 148 3.47 5.70 0.91
CA LEU A 148 4.93 5.66 0.73
C LEU A 148 5.46 6.97 0.12
N VAL A 149 4.76 7.54 -0.88
CA VAL A 149 5.15 8.82 -1.47
C VAL A 149 5.10 9.92 -0.39
N ALA A 150 4.00 10.00 0.37
CA ALA A 150 3.88 10.94 1.48
C ALA A 150 5.01 10.75 2.50
N PHE A 151 5.30 9.51 2.91
CA PHE A 151 6.40 9.22 3.84
C PHE A 151 7.73 9.83 3.37
N TYR A 152 8.09 9.64 2.08
CA TYR A 152 9.32 10.21 1.54
C TYR A 152 9.27 11.73 1.39
N LEU A 153 8.13 12.32 1.07
CA LEU A 153 7.97 13.77 1.03
C LEU A 153 8.16 14.40 2.43
N PHE A 154 7.66 13.75 3.48
CA PHE A 154 7.86 14.19 4.87
C PHE A 154 9.28 13.94 5.37
N LEU A 155 9.92 12.84 4.96
CA LEU A 155 11.30 12.51 5.34
C LEU A 155 12.32 13.43 4.67
N LEU A 156 12.18 13.66 3.36
CA LEU A 156 13.18 14.37 2.56
C LEU A 156 12.94 15.89 2.50
N ARG A 157 11.71 16.33 2.72
CA ARG A 157 11.26 17.74 2.64
C ARG A 157 11.89 18.49 1.46
N PRO A 158 11.69 18.01 0.22
CA PRO A 158 12.23 18.68 -0.96
C PRO A 158 11.63 20.08 -1.14
N ASP A 159 12.22 20.89 -2.02
CA ASP A 159 11.58 22.14 -2.44
C ASP A 159 10.13 21.88 -2.88
N PRO A 160 9.16 22.76 -2.52
CA PRO A 160 7.75 22.54 -2.83
C PRO A 160 7.44 22.30 -4.30
N ARG A 161 8.20 22.93 -5.22
CA ARG A 161 8.04 22.72 -6.67
C ARG A 161 8.52 21.32 -7.08
N VAL A 162 9.59 20.82 -6.44
CA VAL A 162 10.09 19.46 -6.64
C VAL A 162 9.07 18.44 -6.08
N ALA A 163 8.50 18.70 -4.90
CA ALA A 163 7.43 17.86 -4.33
C ALA A 163 6.22 17.79 -5.28
N LEU A 164 5.80 18.92 -5.83
CA LEU A 164 4.72 18.97 -6.82
C LEU A 164 5.07 18.17 -8.08
N ALA A 165 6.27 18.31 -8.60
CA ALA A 165 6.73 17.55 -9.77
C ALA A 165 6.72 16.05 -9.51
N ILE A 166 7.09 15.61 -8.29
CA ILE A 166 7.00 14.20 -7.85
C ILE A 166 5.54 13.74 -7.87
N VAL A 167 4.62 14.50 -7.28
CA VAL A 167 3.18 14.17 -7.27
C VAL A 167 2.65 14.04 -8.69
N VAL A 168 2.92 15.02 -9.57
CA VAL A 168 2.48 15.00 -10.98
C VAL A 168 3.07 13.79 -11.71
N ALA A 169 4.34 13.47 -11.48
CA ALA A 169 4.99 12.30 -12.09
C ALA A 169 4.32 10.99 -11.67
N PHE A 170 4.00 10.79 -10.39
CA PHE A 170 3.31 9.58 -9.93
C PHE A 170 1.85 9.50 -10.40
N VAL A 171 1.14 10.62 -10.48
CA VAL A 171 -0.19 10.69 -11.11
C VAL A 171 -0.10 10.26 -12.57
N ALA A 172 0.87 10.76 -13.33
CA ALA A 172 1.07 10.35 -14.72
C ALA A 172 1.47 8.87 -14.83
N LEU A 173 2.38 8.39 -13.97
CA LEU A 173 2.81 6.99 -13.92
C LEU A 173 1.67 6.02 -13.63
N THR A 174 0.60 6.45 -12.98
CA THR A 174 -0.62 5.62 -12.78
C THR A 174 -1.20 5.13 -14.09
N PHE A 175 -1.14 5.93 -15.15
CA PHE A 175 -1.74 5.62 -16.46
C PHE A 175 -0.72 5.11 -17.50
N LEU A 176 0.55 5.04 -17.14
CA LEU A 176 1.58 4.54 -18.05
C LEU A 176 1.76 3.01 -17.88
N PRO A 177 2.09 2.28 -18.95
CA PRO A 177 2.28 0.82 -18.92
C PRO A 177 3.62 0.42 -18.26
N VAL A 178 4.01 1.11 -17.21
CA VAL A 178 5.19 0.78 -16.39
C VAL A 178 4.80 -0.27 -15.37
N LEU A 179 5.68 -1.25 -15.14
CA LEU A 179 5.40 -2.33 -14.20
C LEU A 179 6.10 -2.08 -12.87
N PHE A 180 5.34 -2.18 -11.79
CA PHE A 180 5.86 -2.13 -10.42
C PHE A 180 5.75 -3.51 -9.78
N ILE A 181 6.72 -3.88 -8.95
CA ILE A 181 6.69 -5.18 -8.28
C ILE A 181 5.78 -5.16 -7.05
N HIS A 182 5.13 -6.30 -6.79
CA HIS A 182 4.56 -6.56 -5.46
C HIS A 182 5.64 -7.21 -4.58
N PRO A 183 6.13 -6.53 -3.52
CA PRO A 183 7.32 -6.99 -2.78
C PRO A 183 7.22 -8.42 -2.25
N LEU A 184 6.03 -8.84 -1.82
CA LEU A 184 5.82 -10.13 -1.15
C LEU A 184 5.37 -11.25 -2.10
N ARG A 185 4.76 -10.93 -3.26
CA ARG A 185 4.11 -11.92 -4.15
C ARG A 185 4.94 -12.29 -5.37
N VAL A 186 5.73 -11.35 -5.91
CA VAL A 186 6.62 -11.63 -7.05
C VAL A 186 7.68 -12.65 -6.64
N LYS A 187 7.71 -13.81 -7.32
CA LYS A 187 8.62 -14.91 -6.99
C LYS A 187 10.09 -14.55 -7.20
N ARG A 188 10.37 -13.71 -8.19
CA ARG A 188 11.73 -13.26 -8.48
C ARG A 188 12.31 -12.43 -7.35
N LEU A 189 13.47 -12.78 -6.86
CA LEU A 189 14.17 -12.11 -5.77
C LEU A 189 13.33 -11.97 -4.48
N ARG A 190 12.32 -12.84 -4.30
CA ARG A 190 11.40 -12.77 -3.16
C ARG A 190 12.09 -12.70 -1.80
N PRO A 191 13.13 -13.52 -1.49
CA PRO A 191 13.85 -13.39 -0.23
C PRO A 191 14.49 -12.00 -0.06
N LEU A 192 15.13 -11.47 -1.11
CA LEU A 192 15.72 -10.13 -1.09
C LEU A 192 14.65 -9.07 -0.87
N ASN A 193 13.53 -9.14 -1.60
CA ASN A 193 12.42 -8.18 -1.47
C ASN A 193 11.84 -8.18 -0.06
N ILE A 194 11.64 -9.36 0.56
CA ILE A 194 11.15 -9.48 1.93
C ILE A 194 12.16 -8.88 2.91
N THR A 195 13.46 -9.21 2.76
CA THR A 195 14.51 -8.66 3.62
C THR A 195 14.58 -7.14 3.52
N LEU A 196 14.58 -6.58 2.30
CA LEU A 196 14.59 -5.13 2.09
C LEU A 196 13.33 -4.46 2.64
N ALA A 197 12.16 -5.05 2.44
CA ALA A 197 10.91 -4.53 3.01
C ALA A 197 10.93 -4.55 4.55
N SER A 198 11.48 -5.60 5.18
CA SER A 198 11.62 -5.70 6.63
C SER A 198 12.60 -4.65 7.18
N ILE A 199 13.75 -4.48 6.52
CA ILE A 199 14.73 -3.43 6.90
C ILE A 199 14.09 -2.06 6.74
N TRP A 200 13.40 -1.81 5.61
CA TRP A 200 12.70 -0.56 5.36
C TRP A 200 11.68 -0.27 6.47
N SER A 201 10.85 -1.26 6.85
CA SER A 201 9.84 -1.10 7.90
C SER A 201 10.45 -0.77 9.25
N ALA A 202 11.54 -1.45 9.64
CA ALA A 202 12.24 -1.16 10.88
C ALA A 202 12.83 0.27 10.91
N LEU A 203 13.45 0.70 9.81
CA LEU A 203 14.01 2.04 9.69
C LEU A 203 12.93 3.12 9.57
N ALA A 204 11.79 2.82 8.96
CA ALA A 204 10.63 3.70 8.95
C ALA A 204 10.07 3.91 10.36
N ILE A 205 9.91 2.85 11.16
CA ILE A 205 9.51 2.96 12.56
C ILE A 205 10.51 3.82 13.34
N LEU A 206 11.82 3.61 13.17
CA LEU A 206 12.84 4.46 13.80
C LEU A 206 12.70 5.92 13.39
N THR A 207 12.37 6.19 12.12
CA THR A 207 12.13 7.55 11.60
C THR A 207 10.91 8.20 12.28
N LEU A 208 9.82 7.46 12.48
CA LEU A 208 8.63 7.95 13.19
C LEU A 208 8.94 8.26 14.66
N VAL A 209 9.65 7.35 15.35
CA VAL A 209 10.08 7.55 16.76
C VAL A 209 10.99 8.77 16.90
N ARG A 210 11.75 9.12 15.86
CA ARG A 210 12.63 10.28 15.78
C ARG A 210 11.97 11.54 15.21
N ASP A 211 10.64 11.56 15.13
CA ASP A 211 9.86 12.71 14.61
C ASP A 211 10.38 13.20 13.24
N PHE A 212 10.54 12.28 12.29
CA PHE A 212 11.11 12.50 10.94
C PHE A 212 12.51 13.14 10.92
N SER A 213 13.28 12.98 12.01
CA SER A 213 14.65 13.44 12.12
C SER A 213 15.63 12.28 12.38
N PRO A 214 15.66 11.24 11.53
CA PRO A 214 16.58 10.13 11.70
C PRO A 214 18.01 10.54 11.32
N PRO A 215 19.03 9.76 11.76
CA PRO A 215 20.40 9.96 11.26
C PRO A 215 20.50 9.87 9.74
N ALA A 216 21.42 10.61 9.13
CA ALA A 216 21.57 10.69 7.68
C ALA A 216 21.75 9.32 6.98
N TYR A 217 22.45 8.38 7.63
CA TYR A 217 22.62 7.03 7.07
C TYR A 217 21.29 6.26 6.99
N VAL A 218 20.34 6.48 7.92
CA VAL A 218 18.99 5.88 7.89
C VAL A 218 18.22 6.42 6.71
N THR A 219 18.23 7.76 6.51
CA THR A 219 17.61 8.39 5.35
C THR A 219 18.19 7.87 4.04
N ALA A 220 19.53 7.70 3.96
CA ALA A 220 20.18 7.17 2.77
C ALA A 220 19.77 5.72 2.49
N ILE A 221 19.75 4.83 3.51
CA ILE A 221 19.33 3.43 3.34
C ILE A 221 17.85 3.35 2.92
N LEU A 222 16.95 4.09 3.57
CA LEU A 222 15.53 4.16 3.19
C LEU A 222 15.38 4.59 1.73
N SER A 223 16.10 5.65 1.31
CA SER A 223 16.04 6.16 -0.06
C SER A 223 16.56 5.14 -1.08
N LEU A 224 17.67 4.44 -0.80
CA LEU A 224 18.19 3.38 -1.67
C LEU A 224 17.20 2.23 -1.83
N ILE A 225 16.56 1.78 -0.73
CA ILE A 225 15.54 0.74 -0.79
C ILE A 225 14.31 1.23 -1.57
N GLY A 226 13.88 2.48 -1.37
CA GLY A 226 12.79 3.09 -2.14
C GLY A 226 13.07 3.12 -3.64
N VAL A 227 14.24 3.57 -4.04
CA VAL A 227 14.69 3.56 -5.44
C VAL A 227 14.74 2.14 -6.00
N TYR A 228 15.24 1.17 -5.22
CA TYR A 228 15.22 -0.22 -5.62
C TYR A 228 13.80 -0.69 -5.96
N PHE A 229 12.81 -0.46 -5.08
CA PHE A 229 11.42 -0.90 -5.34
C PHE A 229 10.77 -0.15 -6.50
N LEU A 230 11.09 1.12 -6.73
CA LEU A 230 10.64 1.86 -7.90
C LEU A 230 11.16 1.25 -9.21
N LEU A 231 12.44 0.84 -9.23
CA LEU A 231 13.10 0.36 -10.44
C LEU A 231 13.03 -1.17 -10.62
N ALA A 232 12.69 -1.91 -9.58
CA ALA A 232 12.70 -3.38 -9.60
C ALA A 232 11.73 -3.98 -10.64
N GLY A 233 10.65 -3.26 -10.98
CA GLY A 233 9.74 -3.65 -12.07
C GLY A 233 10.41 -3.62 -13.45
N LEU A 234 11.38 -2.73 -13.68
CA LEU A 234 12.14 -2.62 -14.91
C LEU A 234 13.15 -3.78 -15.10
N LEU A 235 13.55 -4.42 -14.00
CA LEU A 235 14.48 -5.56 -14.02
C LEU A 235 13.80 -6.87 -14.45
N ARG A 236 12.54 -6.82 -14.88
CA ARG A 236 11.84 -7.99 -15.41
C ARG A 236 12.56 -8.58 -16.61
N PRO A 237 12.75 -9.92 -16.70
CA PRO A 237 13.17 -10.55 -17.95
C PRO A 237 12.13 -10.24 -19.02
N LYS A 238 12.55 -9.85 -20.22
CA LYS A 238 11.69 -9.79 -21.39
C LYS A 238 11.21 -11.22 -21.69
N THR A 239 10.11 -11.63 -21.08
CA THR A 239 9.39 -12.80 -21.56
C THR A 239 8.85 -12.43 -22.94
N SER A 240 9.22 -13.21 -23.96
CA SER A 240 8.60 -13.17 -25.27
C SER A 240 7.09 -13.02 -25.09
N ALA A 241 6.50 -11.99 -25.72
CA ALA A 241 5.05 -11.83 -25.77
C ALA A 241 4.45 -13.16 -26.21
N PRO A 242 3.36 -13.62 -25.60
CA PRO A 242 2.53 -14.62 -26.27
C PRO A 242 2.03 -13.99 -27.58
N ALA A 243 2.27 -14.71 -28.67
CA ALA A 243 1.74 -14.38 -30.00
C ALA A 243 0.24 -14.26 -30.00
#